data_a37f3098f92578d313e6d45dd26103cc
#
_entry.id   a37f3098f92578d313e6d45dd26103cc
#
_cell.length_a   1.000
_cell.length_b   1.000
_cell.length_c   1.000
_cell.angle_alpha   90.00
_cell.angle_beta   90.00
_cell.angle_gamma   90.00
#
_symmetry.space_group_name_H-M   'P 1'
#
loop_
_entity.id
_entity.type
_entity.pdbx_description
1 polymer ?
#
loop_
_entity_poly.entity_id
_entity_poly.type
_entity_poly.pdbx_seq_one_letter_code
_entity_poly.pdbx_strand_id
1 'polypeptide(L)'
;MTPKGIIRRPMVTQPPIEGNLDCRASPFHSELCFDRETFKHQPKPSDSFHLLQRYHLEYLMTPRDFFYPQVALEFFQSMTTHRVPDPTIIYFTIDGRHGILGARHITEALHIPYEPVSPVDCREWAHFSQSDMVRILSRGTSTRSFLFRKELPPGMFLLDVLLCSNIFPLQHMVQRRGDTLEALFRISEGFYFGPHHLIMTSLLYFEEKVHRKKLQRAYAIPLLFSRLLCQILEHLGYPSEPQLKC
;
A
#
# COMPACT_ATOMS: atom_id res chain seq x y z
N MET A 1 18.66 26.47 8.90
CA MET A 1 17.57 26.06 7.98
C MET A 1 18.13 26.18 6.57
N THR A 2 18.50 25.06 5.98
CA THR A 2 18.93 25.02 4.57
C THR A 2 17.70 25.18 3.70
N PRO A 3 17.67 26.07 2.71
CA PRO A 3 16.51 26.20 1.83
C PRO A 3 16.36 24.89 1.06
N LYS A 4 15.17 24.29 1.13
CA LYS A 4 14.79 23.15 0.30
C LYS A 4 14.99 23.55 -1.16
N GLY A 5 15.96 22.95 -1.82
CA GLY A 5 16.23 23.22 -3.24
C GLY A 5 15.03 22.83 -4.08
N ILE A 6 14.31 23.82 -4.59
CA ILE A 6 13.25 23.61 -5.57
C ILE A 6 13.91 23.08 -6.83
N ILE A 7 13.53 21.89 -7.27
CA ILE A 7 13.98 21.33 -8.54
C ILE A 7 13.39 22.22 -9.65
N ARG A 8 14.22 23.06 -10.24
CA ARG A 8 13.81 24.06 -11.28
C ARG A 8 13.84 23.49 -12.70
N ARG A 9 14.22 22.22 -12.88
CA ARG A 9 14.28 21.59 -14.20
C ARG A 9 13.07 20.66 -14.38
N PRO A 10 12.41 20.66 -15.56
CA PRO A 10 11.43 19.65 -15.87
C PRO A 10 12.11 18.27 -15.73
N MET A 11 11.47 17.37 -15.00
CA MET A 11 11.99 16.02 -14.85
C MET A 11 11.94 15.31 -16.20
N VAL A 12 13.08 14.78 -16.62
CA VAL A 12 13.17 13.95 -17.82
C VAL A 12 13.06 12.50 -17.40
N THR A 13 12.16 11.75 -18.02
CA THR A 13 12.04 10.30 -17.76
C THR A 13 13.36 9.62 -18.01
N GLN A 14 13.88 8.95 -17.01
CA GLN A 14 15.02 8.05 -17.17
C GLN A 14 14.57 6.82 -17.96
N PRO A 15 15.42 6.26 -18.83
CA PRO A 15 15.10 5.00 -19.46
C PRO A 15 14.90 3.92 -18.39
N PRO A 16 13.97 2.96 -18.61
CA PRO A 16 13.79 1.85 -17.69
C PRO A 16 15.10 1.11 -17.44
N ILE A 17 15.28 0.56 -16.25
CA ILE A 17 16.40 -0.33 -15.97
C ILE A 17 16.37 -1.47 -17.00
N GLU A 18 17.54 -1.85 -17.52
CA GLU A 18 17.65 -2.88 -18.53
C GLU A 18 16.89 -4.15 -18.14
N GLY A 19 16.02 -4.61 -19.01
CA GLY A 19 15.16 -5.77 -18.77
C GLY A 19 13.82 -5.47 -18.08
N ASN A 20 13.55 -4.26 -17.57
CA ASN A 20 12.27 -3.88 -17.01
C ASN A 20 11.27 -3.49 -18.09
N LEU A 21 9.96 -3.65 -17.78
CA LEU A 21 8.89 -3.19 -18.66
C LEU A 21 8.77 -1.67 -18.62
N ASP A 22 8.40 -1.11 -19.77
CA ASP A 22 7.99 0.29 -19.84
C ASP A 22 6.59 0.46 -19.24
N CYS A 23 6.52 1.13 -18.09
CA CYS A 23 5.30 1.35 -17.35
C CYS A 23 4.45 2.53 -17.87
N ARG A 24 4.87 3.27 -18.88
CA ARG A 24 4.15 4.47 -19.39
C ARG A 24 2.74 4.17 -19.90
N ALA A 25 2.51 2.94 -20.35
CA ALA A 25 1.19 2.51 -20.81
C ALA A 25 0.27 2.03 -19.67
N SER A 26 0.79 1.86 -18.47
CA SER A 26 -0.01 1.40 -17.32
C SER A 26 -0.81 2.57 -16.72
N PRO A 27 -2.10 2.38 -16.42
CA PRO A 27 -2.89 3.42 -15.76
C PRO A 27 -2.43 3.62 -14.33
N PHE A 28 -2.58 4.83 -13.81
CA PHE A 28 -2.41 5.08 -12.38
C PHE A 28 -3.62 4.55 -11.61
N HIS A 29 -3.33 3.88 -10.50
CA HIS A 29 -4.37 3.49 -9.55
C HIS A 29 -4.95 4.73 -8.86
N SER A 30 -6.28 4.80 -8.75
CA SER A 30 -6.97 5.88 -8.06
C SER A 30 -7.34 5.43 -6.65
N GLU A 31 -6.69 6.01 -5.65
CA GLU A 31 -7.04 5.83 -4.25
C GLU A 31 -8.41 6.46 -3.95
N LEU A 32 -9.19 5.83 -3.08
CA LEU A 32 -10.47 6.37 -2.63
C LEU A 32 -10.24 7.47 -1.57
N CYS A 33 -10.95 8.57 -1.73
CA CYS A 33 -11.06 9.62 -0.73
C CYS A 33 -12.35 9.43 0.07
N PHE A 34 -12.22 9.32 1.38
CA PHE A 34 -13.34 9.13 2.29
C PHE A 34 -13.62 10.45 3.02
N ASP A 35 -14.87 10.87 3.02
CA ASP A 35 -15.30 12.00 3.84
C ASP A 35 -15.39 11.59 5.31
N ARG A 36 -14.45 12.10 6.11
CA ARG A 36 -14.36 11.81 7.55
C ARG A 36 -15.60 12.28 8.32
N GLU A 37 -16.21 13.39 7.93
CA GLU A 37 -17.35 13.96 8.64
C GLU A 37 -18.58 13.07 8.47
N THR A 38 -18.80 12.51 7.29
CA THR A 38 -19.86 11.54 7.05
C THR A 38 -19.79 10.35 8.01
N PHE A 39 -18.59 9.88 8.37
CA PHE A 39 -18.43 8.73 9.27
C PHE A 39 -18.62 9.07 10.74
N LYS A 40 -18.37 10.32 11.17
CA LYS A 40 -18.58 10.74 12.56
C LYS A 40 -20.06 10.82 12.93
N HIS A 41 -20.94 11.07 11.97
CA HIS A 41 -22.36 11.30 12.20
C HIS A 41 -23.24 10.06 12.04
N GLN A 42 -22.72 8.93 11.62
CA GLN A 42 -23.50 7.70 11.44
C GLN A 42 -23.43 6.78 12.68
N PRO A 43 -24.56 6.33 13.24
CA PRO A 43 -24.56 5.53 14.48
C PRO A 43 -23.97 4.13 14.36
N LYS A 44 -23.86 3.57 13.15
CA LYS A 44 -23.27 2.23 12.91
C LYS A 44 -21.83 2.19 12.44
N PRO A 45 -21.25 3.24 11.84
CA PRO A 45 -19.82 3.28 11.50
C PRO A 45 -18.89 3.52 12.68
N SER A 46 -19.41 3.82 13.88
CA SER A 46 -18.58 4.14 15.05
C SER A 46 -17.53 3.06 15.35
N ASP A 47 -17.90 1.79 15.27
CA ASP A 47 -16.99 0.67 15.56
C ASP A 47 -15.86 0.59 14.51
N SER A 48 -16.20 0.75 13.22
CA SER A 48 -15.20 0.78 12.13
C SER A 48 -14.26 1.97 12.25
N PHE A 49 -14.78 3.14 12.62
CA PHE A 49 -13.97 4.34 12.77
C PHE A 49 -13.03 4.25 13.97
N HIS A 50 -13.49 3.69 15.09
CA HIS A 50 -12.62 3.42 16.24
C HIS A 50 -11.46 2.46 15.91
N LEU A 51 -11.71 1.45 15.07
CA LEU A 51 -10.66 0.57 14.59
C LEU A 51 -9.65 1.31 13.72
N LEU A 52 -10.10 2.20 12.83
CA LEU A 52 -9.19 3.04 12.03
C LEU A 52 -8.32 3.95 12.91
N GLN A 53 -8.91 4.57 13.93
CA GLN A 53 -8.16 5.39 14.89
C GLN A 53 -7.14 4.57 15.68
N ARG A 54 -7.54 3.41 16.17
CA ARG A 54 -6.67 2.50 16.92
C ARG A 54 -5.40 2.14 16.15
N TYR A 55 -5.51 1.99 14.81
CA TYR A 55 -4.38 1.62 13.94
C TYR A 55 -3.76 2.80 13.20
N HIS A 56 -4.14 4.04 13.55
CA HIS A 56 -3.65 5.27 12.91
C HIS A 56 -3.82 5.29 11.38
N LEU A 57 -4.93 4.74 10.90
CA LEU A 57 -5.24 4.64 9.47
C LEU A 57 -6.05 5.82 8.92
N GLU A 58 -6.44 6.77 9.76
CA GLU A 58 -7.28 7.91 9.35
C GLU A 58 -6.60 8.76 8.26
N TYR A 59 -5.28 8.83 8.28
CA TYR A 59 -4.53 9.55 7.26
C TYR A 59 -4.62 8.91 5.88
N LEU A 60 -4.79 7.59 5.84
CA LEU A 60 -4.91 6.84 4.59
C LEU A 60 -6.32 6.92 3.99
N MET A 61 -7.31 7.45 4.75
CA MET A 61 -8.67 7.69 4.26
C MET A 61 -8.77 8.91 3.34
N THR A 62 -7.87 9.87 3.52
CA THR A 62 -7.86 11.13 2.76
C THR A 62 -6.51 11.29 2.08
N PRO A 63 -6.23 10.53 1.01
CA PRO A 63 -5.03 10.73 0.23
C PRO A 63 -5.02 12.17 -0.32
N ARG A 64 -3.84 12.68 -0.61
CA ARG A 64 -3.68 14.01 -1.21
C ARG A 64 -4.53 14.15 -2.48
N ASP A 65 -5.00 15.36 -2.77
CA ASP A 65 -5.78 15.65 -3.97
C ASP A 65 -4.96 15.51 -5.26
N PHE A 66 -3.65 15.58 -5.16
CA PHE A 66 -2.74 15.55 -6.28
C PHE A 66 -1.60 14.54 -6.07
N PHE A 67 -0.97 14.15 -7.16
CA PHE A 67 0.29 13.41 -7.18
C PHE A 67 1.15 13.91 -8.34
N TYR A 68 2.39 13.47 -8.38
CA TYR A 68 3.36 13.85 -9.40
C TYR A 68 3.54 12.68 -10.39
N PRO A 69 2.85 12.68 -11.54
CA PRO A 69 2.86 11.56 -12.47
C PRO A 69 4.25 11.15 -12.90
N GLN A 70 5.11 12.13 -13.17
CA GLN A 70 6.49 11.89 -13.61
C GLN A 70 7.32 11.18 -12.53
N VAL A 71 7.24 11.64 -11.30
CA VAL A 71 7.95 11.04 -10.14
C VAL A 71 7.47 9.62 -9.90
N ALA A 72 6.16 9.40 -9.89
CA ALA A 72 5.59 8.08 -9.72
C ALA A 72 6.01 7.13 -10.86
N LEU A 73 5.98 7.61 -12.10
CA LEU A 73 6.39 6.83 -13.26
C LEU A 73 7.86 6.43 -13.19
N GLU A 74 8.76 7.37 -12.89
CA GLU A 74 10.19 7.08 -12.75
C GLU A 74 10.48 6.09 -11.62
N PHE A 75 9.77 6.22 -10.49
CA PHE A 75 9.84 5.24 -9.42
C PHE A 75 9.49 3.84 -9.93
N PHE A 76 8.31 3.68 -10.55
CA PHE A 76 7.87 2.37 -11.03
C PHE A 76 8.74 1.81 -12.17
N GLN A 77 9.33 2.65 -13.00
CA GLN A 77 10.25 2.20 -14.05
C GLN A 77 11.59 1.73 -13.51
N SER A 78 12.08 2.36 -12.45
CA SER A 78 13.42 2.13 -11.92
C SER A 78 13.47 1.22 -10.70
N MET A 79 12.33 0.96 -10.04
CA MET A 79 12.27 0.17 -8.81
C MET A 79 12.76 -1.26 -9.02
N THR A 80 13.60 -1.75 -8.11
CA THR A 80 14.15 -3.10 -8.15
C THR A 80 14.58 -3.61 -6.79
N THR A 81 14.45 -4.93 -6.62
CA THR A 81 15.05 -5.68 -5.52
C THR A 81 16.12 -6.66 -6.03
N HIS A 82 16.43 -6.61 -7.32
CA HIS A 82 17.35 -7.55 -7.94
C HIS A 82 18.81 -7.17 -7.71
N ARG A 83 19.62 -8.16 -7.35
CA ARG A 83 21.06 -8.00 -7.08
C ARG A 83 21.40 -6.99 -5.99
N VAL A 84 20.53 -6.84 -5.01
CA VAL A 84 20.73 -5.95 -3.86
C VAL A 84 21.01 -6.76 -2.60
N PRO A 85 21.76 -6.20 -1.63
CA PRO A 85 22.11 -6.92 -0.40
C PRO A 85 20.91 -7.30 0.47
N ASP A 86 19.87 -6.46 0.48
CA ASP A 86 18.67 -6.66 1.28
C ASP A 86 17.42 -6.71 0.39
N PRO A 87 16.79 -7.89 0.22
CA PRO A 87 15.61 -8.07 -0.61
C PRO A 87 14.33 -7.42 -0.03
N THR A 88 14.38 -6.93 1.22
CA THR A 88 13.27 -6.21 1.86
C THR A 88 13.28 -4.71 1.57
N ILE A 89 14.28 -4.22 0.85
CA ILE A 89 14.47 -2.83 0.45
C ILE A 89 14.32 -2.71 -1.06
N ILE A 90 13.54 -1.73 -1.51
CA ILE A 90 13.39 -1.37 -2.92
C ILE A 90 14.39 -0.26 -3.23
N TYR A 91 15.20 -0.49 -4.25
CA TYR A 91 16.10 0.53 -4.83
C TYR A 91 15.40 1.16 -6.03
N PHE A 92 15.57 2.46 -6.20
CA PHE A 92 14.97 3.20 -7.30
C PHE A 92 15.82 4.40 -7.70
N THR A 93 15.50 5.00 -8.84
CA THR A 93 16.16 6.20 -9.37
C THR A 93 15.11 7.17 -9.89
N ILE A 94 15.15 8.41 -9.41
CA ILE A 94 14.26 9.49 -9.84
C ILE A 94 15.14 10.70 -10.16
N ASP A 95 14.99 11.26 -11.35
CA ASP A 95 15.81 12.38 -11.86
C ASP A 95 17.32 12.15 -11.66
N GLY A 96 17.79 10.93 -11.99
CA GLY A 96 19.19 10.52 -11.82
C GLY A 96 19.66 10.34 -10.37
N ARG A 97 18.81 10.56 -9.37
CA ARG A 97 19.12 10.40 -7.94
C ARG A 97 18.68 9.01 -7.47
N HIS A 98 19.63 8.27 -6.91
CA HIS A 98 19.34 6.96 -6.33
C HIS A 98 18.69 7.09 -4.95
N GLY A 99 17.71 6.24 -4.69
CA GLY A 99 17.02 6.17 -3.41
C GLY A 99 16.76 4.72 -2.98
N ILE A 100 16.40 4.60 -1.72
CA ILE A 100 15.99 3.35 -1.12
C ILE A 100 14.65 3.53 -0.41
N LEU A 101 13.79 2.52 -0.50
CA LEU A 101 12.50 2.48 0.17
C LEU A 101 12.39 1.17 0.96
N GLY A 102 12.23 1.29 2.26
CA GLY A 102 11.96 0.18 3.17
C GLY A 102 10.77 0.49 4.08
N ALA A 103 10.34 -0.49 4.86
CA ALA A 103 9.20 -0.39 5.77
C ALA A 103 9.30 0.81 6.73
N ARG A 104 10.48 1.10 7.25
CA ARG A 104 10.72 2.24 8.15
C ARG A 104 10.45 3.59 7.48
N HIS A 105 10.90 3.77 6.25
CA HIS A 105 10.63 5.00 5.48
C HIS A 105 9.13 5.24 5.29
N ILE A 106 8.37 4.15 5.07
CA ILE A 106 6.92 4.22 4.93
C ILE A 106 6.26 4.67 6.23
N THR A 107 6.67 4.08 7.37
CA THR A 107 6.08 4.45 8.66
C THR A 107 6.39 5.90 9.05
N GLU A 108 7.61 6.36 8.82
CA GLU A 108 8.02 7.74 9.07
C GLU A 108 7.23 8.73 8.18
N ALA A 109 7.11 8.44 6.89
CA ALA A 109 6.41 9.30 5.94
C ALA A 109 4.90 9.39 6.18
N LEU A 110 4.30 8.31 6.65
CA LEU A 110 2.85 8.21 6.87
C LEU A 110 2.44 8.40 8.34
N HIS A 111 3.40 8.66 9.22
CA HIS A 111 3.17 8.80 10.66
C HIS A 111 2.43 7.60 11.29
N ILE A 112 2.76 6.40 10.80
CA ILE A 112 2.21 5.14 11.31
C ILE A 112 3.16 4.59 12.37
N PRO A 113 2.67 4.05 13.49
CA PRO A 113 3.54 3.40 14.48
C PRO A 113 4.38 2.29 13.83
N TYR A 114 5.66 2.28 14.14
CA TYR A 114 6.55 1.18 13.76
C TYR A 114 6.65 0.21 14.93
N GLU A 115 5.88 -0.86 14.87
CA GLU A 115 6.07 -1.97 15.80
C GLU A 115 6.90 -3.05 15.09
N PRO A 116 8.13 -3.33 15.56
CA PRO A 116 8.85 -4.49 15.08
C PRO A 116 8.05 -5.73 15.45
N VAL A 117 7.83 -6.61 14.50
CA VAL A 117 7.13 -7.88 14.74
C VAL A 117 7.92 -8.64 15.80
N SER A 118 7.33 -8.83 16.97
CA SER A 118 7.96 -9.59 18.05
C SER A 118 8.15 -11.04 17.61
N PRO A 119 9.30 -11.69 17.90
CA PRO A 119 9.48 -13.12 17.64
C PRO A 119 8.45 -14.00 18.37
N VAL A 120 7.88 -13.50 19.48
CA VAL A 120 6.81 -14.17 20.22
C VAL A 120 5.51 -14.11 19.44
N ASP A 121 5.15 -12.94 18.91
CA ASP A 121 3.96 -12.77 18.08
C ASP A 121 4.03 -13.66 16.84
N CYS A 122 5.19 -13.75 16.18
CA CYS A 122 5.39 -14.64 15.04
C CYS A 122 5.11 -16.13 15.39
N ARG A 123 5.43 -16.58 16.61
CA ARG A 123 5.19 -17.98 17.02
C ARG A 123 3.72 -18.25 17.30
N GLU A 124 3.02 -17.32 17.93
CA GLU A 124 1.58 -17.44 18.18
C GLU A 124 0.77 -17.41 16.88
N TRP A 125 1.22 -16.63 15.91
CA TRP A 125 0.58 -16.46 14.61
C TRP A 125 0.79 -17.61 13.65
N ALA A 126 1.91 -18.33 13.75
CA ALA A 126 2.23 -19.46 12.88
C ALA A 126 1.24 -20.63 12.95
N HIS A 127 0.26 -20.57 13.84
CA HIS A 127 -0.71 -21.64 14.08
C HIS A 127 -2.06 -21.47 13.38
N PHE A 128 -2.39 -20.26 12.87
CA PHE A 128 -3.68 -20.04 12.20
C PHE A 128 -3.57 -20.31 10.70
N SER A 129 -4.29 -21.35 10.24
CA SER A 129 -4.46 -21.55 8.81
C SER A 129 -5.40 -20.50 8.20
N GLN A 130 -5.34 -20.30 6.88
CA GLN A 130 -6.32 -19.42 6.20
C GLN A 130 -7.76 -19.82 6.47
N SER A 131 -8.03 -21.12 6.60
CA SER A 131 -9.37 -21.63 6.93
C SER A 131 -9.80 -21.26 8.34
N ASP A 132 -8.89 -21.25 9.30
CA ASP A 132 -9.18 -20.81 10.67
C ASP A 132 -9.49 -19.31 10.72
N MET A 133 -8.69 -18.50 10.05
CA MET A 133 -8.94 -17.05 9.93
C MET A 133 -10.30 -16.77 9.31
N VAL A 134 -10.65 -17.47 8.23
CA VAL A 134 -11.98 -17.36 7.58
C VAL A 134 -13.09 -17.77 8.53
N ARG A 135 -12.93 -18.88 9.24
CA ARG A 135 -13.92 -19.35 10.21
C ARG A 135 -14.19 -18.33 11.32
N ILE A 136 -13.14 -17.73 11.84
CA ILE A 136 -13.26 -16.69 12.89
C ILE A 136 -13.95 -15.45 12.34
N LEU A 137 -13.43 -14.88 11.24
CA LEU A 137 -13.98 -13.67 10.62
C LEU A 137 -15.42 -13.83 10.14
N SER A 138 -15.78 -15.01 9.63
CA SER A 138 -17.15 -15.33 9.20
C SER A 138 -18.09 -15.75 10.35
N ARG A 139 -17.61 -15.72 11.59
CA ARG A 139 -18.35 -16.21 12.77
C ARG A 139 -18.85 -17.67 12.59
N GLY A 140 -18.01 -18.51 12.03
CA GLY A 140 -18.30 -19.95 11.83
C GLY A 140 -19.15 -20.28 10.60
N THR A 141 -19.56 -19.29 9.78
CA THR A 141 -20.44 -19.55 8.63
C THR A 141 -19.70 -20.07 7.39
N SER A 142 -18.38 -19.96 7.35
CA SER A 142 -17.56 -20.39 6.21
C SER A 142 -16.39 -21.27 6.66
N THR A 143 -16.10 -22.31 5.87
CA THR A 143 -14.98 -23.25 6.06
C THR A 143 -13.98 -23.22 4.91
N ARG A 144 -14.09 -22.22 4.01
CA ARG A 144 -13.22 -22.07 2.83
C ARG A 144 -11.84 -21.55 3.23
N SER A 145 -10.90 -21.62 2.29
CA SER A 145 -9.59 -20.97 2.43
C SER A 145 -9.59 -19.49 2.03
N PHE A 146 -10.77 -18.90 1.78
CA PHE A 146 -10.95 -17.49 1.44
C PHE A 146 -12.27 -16.97 2.00
N LEU A 147 -12.31 -15.68 2.31
CA LEU A 147 -13.48 -15.01 2.83
C LEU A 147 -14.15 -14.20 1.72
N PHE A 148 -15.48 -14.31 1.57
CA PHE A 148 -16.21 -13.34 0.77
C PHE A 148 -16.41 -12.03 1.53
N ARG A 149 -16.33 -10.90 0.82
CA ARG A 149 -16.58 -9.59 1.41
C ARG A 149 -17.91 -9.52 2.19
N LYS A 150 -18.96 -10.15 1.68
CA LYS A 150 -20.29 -10.19 2.33
C LYS A 150 -20.32 -10.97 3.64
N GLU A 151 -19.31 -11.81 3.92
CA GLU A 151 -19.19 -12.62 5.13
C GLU A 151 -18.43 -11.88 6.25
N LEU A 152 -17.84 -10.70 5.92
CA LEU A 152 -17.18 -9.85 6.93
C LEU A 152 -18.18 -9.30 7.95
N PRO A 153 -17.78 -9.14 9.21
CA PRO A 153 -18.55 -8.37 10.19
C PRO A 153 -18.80 -6.94 9.70
N PRO A 154 -20.00 -6.38 9.93
CA PRO A 154 -20.33 -5.02 9.46
C PRO A 154 -19.33 -3.94 9.88
N GLY A 155 -18.78 -4.03 11.10
CA GLY A 155 -17.76 -3.10 11.60
C GLY A 155 -16.42 -3.18 10.88
N MET A 156 -16.20 -4.17 10.01
CA MET A 156 -14.95 -4.32 9.25
C MET A 156 -15.06 -3.89 7.79
N PHE A 157 -16.25 -3.55 7.30
CA PHE A 157 -16.42 -3.19 5.88
C PHE A 157 -15.62 -1.96 5.45
N LEU A 158 -15.56 -0.93 6.30
CA LEU A 158 -14.79 0.27 5.98
C LEU A 158 -13.29 -0.02 5.94
N LEU A 159 -12.79 -0.81 6.88
CA LEU A 159 -11.41 -1.28 6.90
C LEU A 159 -11.07 -2.09 5.65
N ASP A 160 -11.93 -3.03 5.28
CA ASP A 160 -11.76 -3.83 4.08
C ASP A 160 -11.70 -2.96 2.81
N VAL A 161 -12.59 -1.95 2.70
CA VAL A 161 -12.56 -1.02 1.57
C VAL A 161 -11.28 -0.21 1.55
N LEU A 162 -10.84 0.32 2.70
CA LEU A 162 -9.61 1.09 2.80
C LEU A 162 -8.38 0.24 2.44
N LEU A 163 -8.27 -0.96 3.01
CA LEU A 163 -7.17 -1.87 2.71
C LEU A 163 -7.10 -2.21 1.22
N CYS A 164 -8.22 -2.59 0.62
CA CYS A 164 -8.26 -3.02 -0.77
C CYS A 164 -8.18 -1.88 -1.79
N SER A 165 -8.51 -0.65 -1.40
CA SER A 165 -8.50 0.49 -2.33
C SER A 165 -7.28 1.38 -2.18
N ASN A 166 -6.72 1.51 -0.98
CA ASN A 166 -5.65 2.49 -0.74
C ASN A 166 -4.32 1.85 -0.34
N ILE A 167 -4.33 0.63 0.21
CA ILE A 167 -3.12 0.01 0.77
C ILE A 167 -2.68 -1.21 -0.03
N PHE A 168 -3.62 -2.09 -0.41
CA PHE A 168 -3.33 -3.32 -1.13
C PHE A 168 -4.29 -3.53 -2.31
N PRO A 169 -4.22 -2.70 -3.36
CA PRO A 169 -5.17 -2.71 -4.48
C PRO A 169 -4.99 -3.86 -5.47
N LEU A 170 -4.26 -4.91 -5.09
CA LEU A 170 -3.93 -6.05 -5.95
C LEU A 170 -4.92 -7.20 -5.85
N GLN A 171 -5.89 -7.13 -4.94
CA GLN A 171 -6.79 -8.23 -4.65
C GLN A 171 -8.10 -8.18 -5.44
N HIS A 172 -8.70 -9.35 -5.63
CA HIS A 172 -10.05 -9.46 -6.18
C HIS A 172 -11.08 -8.74 -5.30
N MET A 173 -11.96 -7.98 -5.94
CA MET A 173 -13.00 -7.18 -5.25
C MET A 173 -13.93 -8.00 -4.34
N VAL A 174 -14.04 -9.30 -4.55
CA VAL A 174 -15.04 -10.17 -3.89
C VAL A 174 -14.46 -11.11 -2.86
N GLN A 175 -13.22 -11.57 -3.03
CA GLN A 175 -12.57 -12.59 -2.20
C GLN A 175 -11.36 -12.02 -1.46
N ARG A 176 -11.24 -12.33 -0.17
CA ARG A 176 -10.09 -11.97 0.66
C ARG A 176 -9.26 -13.21 0.93
N ARG A 177 -7.96 -13.15 0.62
CA ARG A 177 -6.97 -14.22 0.76
C ARG A 177 -5.63 -13.64 1.20
N GLY A 178 -4.70 -14.51 1.61
CA GLY A 178 -3.32 -14.12 1.91
C GLY A 178 -3.24 -12.89 2.82
N ASP A 179 -2.39 -11.95 2.47
CA ASP A 179 -2.02 -10.80 3.30
C ASP A 179 -3.21 -9.92 3.72
N THR A 180 -4.21 -9.71 2.82
CA THR A 180 -5.41 -8.94 3.19
C THR A 180 -6.30 -9.70 4.18
N LEU A 181 -6.45 -11.02 4.01
CA LEU A 181 -7.19 -11.85 4.97
C LEU A 181 -6.51 -11.84 6.33
N GLU A 182 -5.20 -11.99 6.35
CA GLU A 182 -4.40 -11.93 7.57
C GLU A 182 -4.50 -10.56 8.25
N ALA A 183 -4.40 -9.47 7.50
CA ALA A 183 -4.56 -8.11 8.04
C ALA A 183 -5.94 -7.93 8.69
N LEU A 184 -7.01 -8.33 8.02
CA LEU A 184 -8.37 -8.26 8.57
C LEU A 184 -8.52 -9.12 9.82
N PHE A 185 -7.93 -10.32 9.84
CA PHE A 185 -7.94 -11.19 10.99
C PHE A 185 -7.20 -10.56 12.18
N ARG A 186 -5.99 -10.05 11.98
CA ARG A 186 -5.22 -9.37 13.04
C ARG A 186 -6.00 -8.19 13.62
N ILE A 187 -6.59 -7.36 12.77
CA ILE A 187 -7.42 -6.23 13.21
C ILE A 187 -8.61 -6.72 14.05
N SER A 188 -9.28 -7.81 13.65
CA SER A 188 -10.43 -8.34 14.40
C SER A 188 -10.07 -8.85 15.79
N GLU A 189 -8.89 -9.44 15.93
CA GLU A 189 -8.36 -9.96 17.20
C GLU A 189 -7.65 -8.88 18.04
N GLY A 190 -7.57 -7.65 17.51
CA GLY A 190 -6.98 -6.52 18.21
C GLY A 190 -5.46 -6.43 18.14
N PHE A 191 -4.82 -7.17 17.25
CA PHE A 191 -3.38 -7.16 17.06
C PHE A 191 -2.94 -6.13 15.99
N TYR A 192 -1.71 -5.68 16.11
CA TYR A 192 -1.13 -4.79 15.10
C TYR A 192 -0.87 -5.56 13.80
N PHE A 193 -1.39 -5.07 12.67
CA PHE A 193 -1.26 -5.76 11.38
C PHE A 193 -0.15 -5.21 10.47
N GLY A 194 0.49 -4.10 10.84
CA GLY A 194 1.60 -3.49 10.11
C GLY A 194 1.22 -2.99 8.71
N PRO A 195 0.48 -1.88 8.57
CA PRO A 195 0.06 -1.38 7.25
C PRO A 195 1.22 -1.10 6.30
N HIS A 196 2.39 -0.73 6.82
CA HIS A 196 3.61 -0.55 6.06
C HIS A 196 4.10 -1.85 5.39
N HIS A 197 3.88 -3.01 6.02
CA HIS A 197 4.20 -4.30 5.41
C HIS A 197 3.30 -4.58 4.21
N LEU A 198 2.00 -4.26 4.29
CA LEU A 198 1.11 -4.42 3.14
C LEU A 198 1.50 -3.52 1.96
N ILE A 199 1.89 -2.27 2.24
CA ILE A 199 2.38 -1.35 1.20
C ILE A 199 3.64 -1.92 0.55
N MET A 200 4.62 -2.36 1.35
CA MET A 200 5.83 -3.01 0.82
C MET A 200 5.50 -4.26 0.01
N THR A 201 4.64 -5.14 0.54
CA THR A 201 4.22 -6.36 -0.17
C THR A 201 3.57 -6.03 -1.52
N SER A 202 2.76 -4.97 -1.58
CA SER A 202 2.17 -4.51 -2.84
C SER A 202 3.21 -4.08 -3.86
N LEU A 203 4.21 -3.31 -3.45
CA LEU A 203 5.30 -2.86 -4.32
C LEU A 203 6.19 -4.04 -4.77
N LEU A 204 6.55 -4.92 -3.85
CA LEU A 204 7.33 -6.12 -4.16
C LEU A 204 6.59 -7.06 -5.13
N TYR A 205 5.28 -7.19 -4.94
CA TYR A 205 4.44 -7.96 -5.87
C TYR A 205 4.44 -7.33 -7.27
N PHE A 206 4.32 -6.00 -7.36
CA PHE A 206 4.39 -5.28 -8.64
C PHE A 206 5.73 -5.54 -9.32
N GLU A 207 6.84 -5.34 -8.61
CA GLU A 207 8.19 -5.59 -9.15
C GLU A 207 8.34 -7.03 -9.65
N GLU A 208 7.91 -8.01 -8.87
CA GLU A 208 7.99 -9.41 -9.26
C GLU A 208 7.17 -9.71 -10.52
N LYS A 209 5.93 -9.23 -10.61
CA LYS A 209 5.02 -9.56 -11.71
C LYS A 209 5.32 -8.77 -12.98
N VAL A 210 5.64 -7.49 -12.83
CA VAL A 210 5.83 -6.59 -13.97
C VAL A 210 7.28 -6.64 -14.46
N HIS A 211 8.26 -6.49 -13.57
CA HIS A 211 9.66 -6.39 -13.98
C HIS A 211 10.34 -7.75 -14.13
N ARG A 212 10.19 -8.64 -13.14
CA ARG A 212 10.92 -9.91 -13.15
C ARG A 212 10.26 -10.98 -14.02
N LYS A 213 8.95 -11.22 -13.83
CA LYS A 213 8.22 -12.27 -14.56
C LYS A 213 7.70 -11.83 -15.92
N LYS A 214 7.65 -10.53 -16.19
CA LYS A 214 7.18 -9.94 -17.46
C LYS A 214 5.91 -10.62 -17.96
N LEU A 215 4.89 -10.69 -17.10
CA LEU A 215 3.63 -11.36 -17.42
C LEU A 215 3.02 -10.77 -18.68
N GLN A 216 2.38 -11.59 -19.52
CA GLN A 216 1.76 -11.16 -20.78
C GLN A 216 0.76 -10.01 -20.65
N ARG A 217 0.17 -9.83 -19.46
CA ARG A 217 -0.78 -8.73 -19.13
C ARG A 217 -0.25 -7.80 -18.05
N ALA A 218 1.06 -7.68 -17.93
CA ALA A 218 1.66 -6.81 -16.92
C ALA A 218 1.22 -5.34 -17.06
N TYR A 219 0.98 -4.87 -18.28
CA TYR A 219 0.44 -3.54 -18.55
C TYR A 219 -0.97 -3.29 -17.98
N ALA A 220 -1.70 -4.34 -17.65
CA ALA A 220 -3.01 -4.22 -17.00
C ALA A 220 -2.91 -4.04 -15.47
N ILE A 221 -1.71 -4.21 -14.89
CA ILE A 221 -1.45 -3.94 -13.48
C ILE A 221 -1.23 -2.43 -13.35
N PRO A 222 -2.09 -1.70 -12.60
CA PRO A 222 -1.96 -0.25 -12.49
C PRO A 222 -0.73 0.12 -11.66
N LEU A 223 -0.23 1.33 -11.85
CA LEU A 223 0.76 1.95 -10.99
C LEU A 223 0.11 2.27 -9.65
N LEU A 224 0.55 1.57 -8.59
CA LEU A 224 -0.16 1.49 -7.32
C LEU A 224 -0.12 2.81 -6.54
N PHE A 225 -1.21 3.15 -5.86
CA PHE A 225 -1.35 4.22 -4.86
C PHE A 225 -0.45 5.44 -5.11
N SER A 226 -0.55 6.03 -6.28
CA SER A 226 0.34 7.11 -6.76
C SER A 226 0.39 8.32 -5.85
N ARG A 227 -0.70 8.68 -5.18
CA ARG A 227 -0.76 9.79 -4.21
C ARG A 227 -0.02 9.47 -2.93
N LEU A 228 -0.24 8.27 -2.39
CA LEU A 228 0.46 7.76 -1.21
C LEU A 228 1.96 7.62 -1.48
N LEU A 229 2.33 7.07 -2.64
CA LEU A 229 3.72 6.94 -3.07
C LEU A 229 4.41 8.29 -3.16
N CYS A 230 3.78 9.30 -3.77
CA CYS A 230 4.36 10.63 -3.85
C CYS A 230 4.54 11.29 -2.48
N GLN A 231 3.64 11.03 -1.52
CA GLN A 231 3.82 11.48 -0.15
C GLN A 231 5.08 10.86 0.50
N ILE A 232 5.28 9.56 0.29
CA ILE A 232 6.47 8.86 0.79
C ILE A 232 7.74 9.40 0.12
N LEU A 233 7.73 9.57 -1.20
CA LEU A 233 8.88 10.07 -1.95
C LEU A 233 9.23 11.52 -1.59
N GLU A 234 8.24 12.35 -1.32
CA GLU A 234 8.46 13.73 -0.84
C GLU A 234 9.13 13.73 0.55
N HIS A 235 8.71 12.85 1.44
CA HIS A 235 9.37 12.67 2.74
C HIS A 235 10.85 12.27 2.57
N LEU A 236 11.16 11.44 1.57
CA LEU A 236 12.52 11.06 1.20
C LEU A 236 13.31 12.15 0.47
N GLY A 237 12.74 13.34 0.27
CA GLY A 237 13.40 14.48 -0.35
C GLY A 237 13.35 14.49 -1.88
N TYR A 238 12.31 13.89 -2.47
CA TYR A 238 12.01 13.98 -3.92
C TYR A 238 10.82 14.92 -4.17
N PRO A 239 10.94 16.23 -3.89
CA PRO A 239 9.88 17.19 -4.19
C PRO A 239 9.75 17.36 -5.69
N SER A 240 8.54 17.50 -6.19
CA SER A 240 8.25 17.94 -7.55
C SER A 240 7.17 19.02 -7.52
N GLU A 241 7.11 19.83 -8.57
CA GLU A 241 6.04 20.82 -8.68
C GLU A 241 4.72 20.11 -8.97
N PRO A 242 3.62 20.51 -8.31
CA PRO A 242 2.31 19.99 -8.66
C PRO A 242 2.03 20.33 -10.12
N GLN A 243 1.77 19.32 -10.94
CA GLN A 243 1.25 19.59 -12.29
C GLN A 243 -0.13 20.21 -12.11
N LEU A 244 -0.25 21.49 -12.49
CA LEU A 244 -1.51 22.17 -12.56
C LEU A 244 -2.44 21.31 -13.44
N LYS A 245 -3.62 20.98 -12.91
CA LYS A 245 -4.66 20.30 -13.70
C LYS A 245 -4.94 21.18 -14.92
N CYS A 246 -4.60 20.70 -16.12
CA CYS A 246 -5.15 21.24 -17.36
C CYS A 246 -6.57 20.72 -17.54
#